data_f3023ab5b7aed93ef81504a524e6fa7a
#
_entry.id   f3023ab5b7aed93ef81504a524e6fa7a
#
_cell.length_a   1.000
_cell.length_b   1.000
_cell.length_c   1.000
_cell.angle_alpha   90.00
_cell.angle_beta   90.00
_cell.angle_gamma   90.00
#
_symmetry.space_group_name_H-M   'P 1'
#
loop_
_entity.id
_entity.type
_entity.pdbx_description
1 polymer ?
#
loop_
_entity_poly.entity_id
_entity_poly.type
_entity_poly.pdbx_seq_one_letter_code
_entity_poly.pdbx_strand_id
1 'polypeptide(L)'
;MRKFALFALIAALTVVCFAQGDHVPAYHDHAMQPGDAMPILPKDQLWGESFQYPYQVRSYQLAAKIPNVLYQMPCYCYCERIGHSSLHSCFETTHGAHCGICMKEVFYAYEQTKLKKTPAEIRAGIIKGEWKSVDLESAAKTD
;
A
#
# COMPACT_ATOMS: atom_id res chain seq x y z
N MET A 1 4.84 58.82 -45.32
CA MET A 1 5.40 58.35 -44.01
C MET A 1 4.58 57.13 -43.60
N ARG A 2 5.14 55.92 -43.81
CA ARG A 2 4.44 54.62 -43.58
C ARG A 2 4.74 54.16 -42.16
N LYS A 3 3.70 54.10 -41.34
CA LYS A 3 3.80 53.52 -39.96
C LYS A 3 3.69 52.00 -40.08
N PHE A 4 4.78 51.28 -39.83
CA PHE A 4 4.77 49.84 -39.70
C PHE A 4 4.24 49.47 -38.33
N ALA A 5 3.09 48.85 -38.27
CA ALA A 5 2.57 48.22 -37.05
C ALA A 5 3.22 46.85 -36.92
N LEU A 6 4.08 46.69 -35.91
CA LEU A 6 4.67 45.38 -35.53
C LEU A 6 3.63 44.62 -34.71
N PHE A 7 3.02 43.60 -35.30
CA PHE A 7 2.22 42.64 -34.54
C PHE A 7 3.16 41.63 -33.88
N ALA A 8 3.39 41.79 -32.58
CA ALA A 8 4.08 40.81 -31.79
C ALA A 8 3.12 39.64 -31.51
N LEU A 9 3.32 38.51 -32.20
CA LEU A 9 2.63 37.28 -31.98
C LEU A 9 3.21 36.61 -30.74
N ILE A 10 2.58 36.80 -29.57
CA ILE A 10 2.92 36.09 -28.34
C ILE A 10 2.30 34.69 -28.46
N ALA A 11 3.12 33.71 -28.86
CA ALA A 11 2.76 32.32 -28.78
C ALA A 11 2.76 31.90 -27.30
N ALA A 12 1.58 31.85 -26.69
CA ALA A 12 1.42 31.28 -25.35
C ALA A 12 1.69 29.78 -25.45
N LEU A 13 2.90 29.35 -25.10
CA LEU A 13 3.24 27.95 -24.87
C LEU A 13 2.50 27.51 -23.60
N THR A 14 1.31 26.92 -23.74
CA THR A 14 0.65 26.19 -22.67
C THR A 14 1.42 24.90 -22.44
N VAL A 15 2.29 24.91 -21.45
CA VAL A 15 2.90 23.68 -20.91
C VAL A 15 1.77 22.85 -20.28
N VAL A 16 1.24 21.92 -21.06
CA VAL A 16 0.36 20.90 -20.51
C VAL A 16 1.23 19.98 -19.66
N CYS A 17 1.28 20.27 -18.36
CA CYS A 17 1.87 19.38 -17.38
C CYS A 17 0.95 18.15 -17.33
N PHE A 18 1.27 17.11 -18.09
CA PHE A 18 0.71 15.77 -17.85
C PHE A 18 1.21 15.37 -16.47
N ALA A 19 0.36 15.52 -15.46
CA ALA A 19 0.53 14.83 -14.20
C ALA A 19 0.54 13.33 -14.57
N GLN A 20 1.74 12.73 -14.65
CA GLN A 20 1.88 11.28 -14.66
C GLN A 20 1.30 10.86 -13.33
N GLY A 21 0.07 10.37 -13.34
CA GLY A 21 -0.55 9.79 -12.15
C GLY A 21 0.38 8.69 -11.67
N ASP A 22 0.86 8.80 -10.42
CA ASP A 22 1.69 7.77 -9.83
C ASP A 22 0.97 6.45 -10.00
N HIS A 23 1.68 5.45 -10.57
CA HIS A 23 1.13 4.13 -10.78
C HIS A 23 0.67 3.54 -9.45
N VAL A 24 -0.62 3.22 -9.34
CA VAL A 24 -1.17 2.53 -8.19
C VAL A 24 -0.94 1.03 -8.38
N PRO A 25 -0.22 0.35 -7.48
CA PRO A 25 0.01 -1.09 -7.57
C PRO A 25 -1.29 -1.90 -7.56
N ALA A 26 -1.22 -3.17 -7.98
CA ALA A 26 -2.36 -4.06 -8.05
C ALA A 26 -3.10 -4.20 -6.71
N TYR A 27 -4.41 -4.24 -6.77
CA TYR A 27 -5.35 -4.51 -5.66
C TYR A 27 -6.67 -5.02 -6.23
N HIS A 28 -7.56 -5.53 -5.36
CA HIS A 28 -8.93 -5.91 -5.74
C HIS A 28 -9.92 -4.87 -5.23
N ASP A 29 -10.92 -4.54 -6.03
CA ASP A 29 -11.96 -3.55 -5.69
C ASP A 29 -13.17 -4.16 -4.98
N HIS A 30 -13.15 -5.47 -4.75
CA HIS A 30 -14.22 -6.27 -4.12
C HIS A 30 -13.68 -7.09 -2.94
N ALA A 31 -14.60 -7.56 -2.11
CA ALA A 31 -14.27 -8.42 -0.98
C ALA A 31 -13.76 -9.79 -1.44
N MET A 32 -12.76 -10.32 -0.74
CA MET A 32 -12.18 -11.64 -0.99
C MET A 32 -13.24 -12.74 -0.85
N GLN A 33 -13.29 -13.64 -1.83
CA GLN A 33 -14.13 -14.82 -1.80
C GLN A 33 -13.32 -16.07 -1.42
N PRO A 34 -13.94 -17.15 -0.95
CA PRO A 34 -13.24 -18.41 -0.69
C PRO A 34 -12.49 -18.90 -1.94
N GLY A 35 -11.19 -19.08 -1.81
CA GLY A 35 -10.31 -19.53 -2.91
C GLY A 35 -9.61 -18.45 -3.71
N ASP A 36 -9.91 -17.17 -3.48
CA ASP A 36 -9.27 -16.05 -4.19
C ASP A 36 -7.80 -15.86 -3.83
N ALA A 37 -7.42 -16.24 -2.61
CA ALA A 37 -6.06 -16.07 -2.09
C ALA A 37 -5.70 -17.22 -1.15
N MET A 38 -4.40 -17.44 -0.96
CA MET A 38 -3.90 -18.34 0.05
C MET A 38 -4.09 -17.72 1.46
N PRO A 39 -4.16 -18.52 2.52
CA PRO A 39 -4.26 -17.96 3.87
C PRO A 39 -2.98 -17.17 4.23
N ILE A 40 -3.16 -16.15 5.07
CA ILE A 40 -2.02 -15.49 5.73
C ILE A 40 -1.20 -16.55 6.48
N LEU A 41 0.13 -16.44 6.42
CA LEU A 41 1.05 -17.35 7.09
C LEU A 41 0.68 -17.51 8.58
N PRO A 42 0.39 -18.70 9.06
CA PRO A 42 -0.17 -18.93 10.39
C PRO A 42 0.86 -18.65 11.50
N LYS A 43 0.36 -18.34 12.69
CA LYS A 43 1.18 -17.89 13.84
C LYS A 43 2.27 -18.89 14.24
N ASP A 44 2.03 -20.17 14.13
CA ASP A 44 2.98 -21.24 14.46
C ASP A 44 4.14 -21.37 13.47
N GLN A 45 4.10 -20.63 12.37
CA GLN A 45 5.17 -20.52 11.38
C GLN A 45 5.94 -19.18 11.46
N LEU A 46 5.58 -18.27 12.36
CA LEU A 46 6.23 -16.97 12.51
C LEU A 46 7.47 -17.06 13.41
N TRP A 47 8.50 -17.76 12.93
CA TRP A 47 9.77 -17.98 13.65
C TRP A 47 10.94 -18.10 12.67
N GLY A 48 12.17 -18.24 13.20
CA GLY A 48 13.39 -18.39 12.43
C GLY A 48 13.93 -17.07 11.89
N GLU A 49 14.77 -17.15 10.87
CA GLU A 49 15.54 -16.01 10.34
C GLU A 49 14.69 -14.87 9.79
N SER A 50 13.47 -15.16 9.35
CA SER A 50 12.53 -14.16 8.81
C SER A 50 11.80 -13.37 9.90
N PHE A 51 11.87 -13.78 11.17
CA PHE A 51 11.08 -13.21 12.27
C PHE A 51 11.95 -12.88 13.49
N GLN A 52 12.99 -12.08 13.26
CA GLN A 52 13.95 -11.68 14.32
C GLN A 52 13.48 -10.48 15.15
N TYR A 53 12.55 -9.68 14.62
CA TYR A 53 12.06 -8.47 15.26
C TYR A 53 10.57 -8.56 15.61
N PRO A 54 10.13 -8.00 16.75
CA PRO A 54 8.73 -8.06 17.17
C PRO A 54 7.74 -7.52 16.13
N TYR A 55 8.09 -6.47 15.40
CA TYR A 55 7.22 -5.87 14.37
C TYR A 55 6.97 -6.81 13.18
N GLN A 56 7.89 -7.71 12.86
CA GLN A 56 7.70 -8.71 11.81
C GLN A 56 6.59 -9.68 12.21
N VAL A 57 6.70 -10.30 13.39
CA VAL A 57 5.68 -11.20 13.93
C VAL A 57 4.34 -10.47 14.07
N ARG A 58 4.37 -9.23 14.64
CA ARG A 58 3.16 -8.44 14.86
C ARG A 58 2.44 -8.10 13.56
N SER A 59 3.15 -7.73 12.50
CA SER A 59 2.53 -7.44 11.20
C SER A 59 1.72 -8.60 10.64
N TYR A 60 2.21 -9.84 10.74
CA TYR A 60 1.47 -11.04 10.34
C TYR A 60 0.26 -11.32 11.22
N GLN A 61 0.40 -11.13 12.54
CA GLN A 61 -0.73 -11.26 13.46
C GLN A 61 -1.85 -10.26 13.15
N LEU A 62 -1.50 -9.04 12.74
CA LEU A 62 -2.46 -8.02 12.33
C LEU A 62 -3.03 -8.33 10.95
N ALA A 63 -2.20 -8.77 10.00
CA ALA A 63 -2.65 -9.21 8.68
C ALA A 63 -3.72 -10.30 8.78
N ALA A 64 -3.51 -11.28 9.67
CA ALA A 64 -4.47 -12.36 9.90
C ALA A 64 -5.82 -11.89 10.49
N LYS A 65 -5.87 -10.71 11.12
CA LYS A 65 -7.12 -10.13 11.64
C LYS A 65 -7.94 -9.39 10.58
N ILE A 66 -7.29 -8.93 9.50
CA ILE A 66 -7.92 -8.10 8.47
C ILE A 66 -7.63 -8.60 7.03
N PRO A 67 -7.64 -9.91 6.76
CA PRO A 67 -7.20 -10.46 5.47
C PRO A 67 -8.02 -9.88 4.31
N ASN A 68 -9.33 -9.74 4.49
CA ASN A 68 -10.25 -9.20 3.49
C ASN A 68 -10.00 -7.70 3.18
N VAL A 69 -9.53 -6.94 4.17
CA VAL A 69 -9.11 -5.56 3.94
C VAL A 69 -7.83 -5.55 3.12
N LEU A 70 -6.82 -6.35 3.49
CA LEU A 70 -5.53 -6.38 2.79
C LEU A 70 -5.65 -6.85 1.33
N TYR A 71 -6.61 -7.74 1.03
CA TYR A 71 -6.92 -8.17 -0.32
C TYR A 71 -7.31 -6.99 -1.23
N GLN A 72 -7.91 -5.95 -0.66
CA GLN A 72 -8.36 -4.76 -1.36
C GLN A 72 -7.34 -3.60 -1.32
N MET A 73 -6.12 -3.83 -0.81
CA MET A 73 -5.09 -2.79 -0.68
C MET A 73 -3.96 -2.99 -1.69
N PRO A 74 -3.49 -1.92 -2.35
CA PRO A 74 -2.25 -1.96 -3.11
C PRO A 74 -1.05 -2.09 -2.16
N CYS A 75 0.07 -2.64 -2.66
CA CYS A 75 1.33 -2.64 -1.93
C CYS A 75 2.40 -1.84 -2.67
N TYR A 76 2.83 -0.73 -2.09
CA TYR A 76 3.79 0.20 -2.69
C TYR A 76 5.25 -0.29 -2.67
N CYS A 77 5.49 -1.56 -2.34
CA CYS A 77 6.75 -2.24 -2.67
C CYS A 77 6.78 -2.75 -4.12
N TYR A 78 5.67 -2.60 -4.86
CA TYR A 78 5.52 -3.01 -6.27
C TYR A 78 5.78 -4.50 -6.51
N CYS A 79 5.42 -5.36 -5.57
CA CYS A 79 5.54 -6.81 -5.66
C CYS A 79 4.61 -7.44 -6.73
N GLU A 80 3.74 -6.67 -7.36
CA GLU A 80 2.99 -7.09 -8.55
C GLU A 80 3.92 -7.61 -9.67
N ARG A 81 5.17 -7.12 -9.73
CA ARG A 81 6.20 -7.57 -10.67
C ARG A 81 6.62 -9.04 -10.48
N ILE A 82 6.33 -9.60 -9.31
CA ILE A 82 6.60 -11.00 -8.98
C ILE A 82 5.31 -11.80 -8.76
N GLY A 83 4.16 -11.24 -9.22
CA GLY A 83 2.87 -11.93 -9.23
C GLY A 83 1.96 -11.66 -8.03
N HIS A 84 2.30 -10.72 -7.14
CA HIS A 84 1.38 -10.34 -6.06
C HIS A 84 0.22 -9.51 -6.61
N SER A 85 -1.00 -9.86 -6.24
CA SER A 85 -2.22 -9.19 -6.69
C SER A 85 -2.74 -8.12 -5.72
N SER A 86 -2.19 -8.07 -4.51
CA SER A 86 -2.56 -7.12 -3.45
C SER A 86 -1.56 -7.18 -2.29
N LEU A 87 -1.74 -6.31 -1.29
CA LEU A 87 -0.98 -6.36 -0.04
C LEU A 87 -1.15 -7.69 0.71
N HIS A 88 -2.30 -8.34 0.57
CA HIS A 88 -2.56 -9.67 1.15
C HIS A 88 -1.49 -10.69 0.72
N SER A 89 -1.15 -10.74 -0.57
CA SER A 89 -0.21 -11.71 -1.13
C SER A 89 1.19 -11.62 -0.49
N CYS A 90 1.57 -10.45 0.04
CA CYS A 90 2.85 -10.29 0.73
C CYS A 90 2.94 -11.09 2.03
N PHE A 91 1.81 -11.47 2.62
CA PHE A 91 1.71 -12.15 3.92
C PHE A 91 1.31 -13.63 3.83
N GLU A 92 1.14 -14.15 2.63
CA GLU A 92 0.91 -15.59 2.38
C GLU A 92 2.17 -16.43 2.60
N THR A 93 3.34 -15.79 2.53
CA THR A 93 4.67 -16.39 2.77
C THR A 93 5.49 -15.49 3.70
N THR A 94 6.77 -15.79 3.93
CA THR A 94 7.67 -14.95 4.73
C THR A 94 8.07 -13.64 4.04
N HIS A 95 7.64 -13.41 2.79
CA HIS A 95 8.04 -12.25 1.99
C HIS A 95 7.79 -10.91 2.68
N GLY A 96 6.62 -10.72 3.28
CA GLY A 96 6.25 -9.49 3.99
C GLY A 96 7.17 -9.15 5.17
N ALA A 97 7.77 -10.16 5.82
CA ALA A 97 8.67 -9.96 6.94
C ALA A 97 10.00 -9.28 6.56
N HIS A 98 10.37 -9.33 5.27
CA HIS A 98 11.58 -8.71 4.75
C HIS A 98 11.34 -7.33 4.11
N CYS A 99 10.09 -6.83 4.16
CA CYS A 99 9.71 -5.58 3.51
C CYS A 99 9.09 -4.59 4.51
N GLY A 100 9.84 -3.54 4.85
CA GLY A 100 9.35 -2.47 5.73
C GLY A 100 8.12 -1.74 5.19
N ILE A 101 7.96 -1.65 3.87
CA ILE A 101 6.78 -1.04 3.23
C ILE A 101 5.54 -1.87 3.53
N CYS A 102 5.56 -3.17 3.20
CA CYS A 102 4.43 -4.07 3.45
C CYS A 102 4.00 -4.04 4.92
N MET A 103 4.96 -4.09 5.86
CA MET A 103 4.66 -4.04 7.29
C MET A 103 4.01 -2.72 7.70
N LYS A 104 4.55 -1.57 7.26
CA LYS A 104 3.95 -0.25 7.54
C LYS A 104 2.52 -0.14 7.00
N GLU A 105 2.28 -0.64 5.79
CA GLU A 105 0.95 -0.64 5.18
C GLU A 105 -0.06 -1.48 5.97
N VAL A 106 0.36 -2.65 6.50
CA VAL A 106 -0.51 -3.47 7.36
C VAL A 106 -0.81 -2.78 8.68
N PHE A 107 0.18 -2.20 9.37
CA PHE A 107 -0.05 -1.46 10.60
C PHE A 107 -1.02 -0.30 10.38
N TYR A 108 -0.82 0.47 9.31
CA TYR A 108 -1.73 1.54 8.91
C TYR A 108 -3.15 1.01 8.66
N ALA A 109 -3.29 -0.01 7.80
CA ALA A 109 -4.59 -0.58 7.44
C ALA A 109 -5.34 -1.10 8.67
N TYR A 110 -4.63 -1.75 9.60
CA TYR A 110 -5.23 -2.26 10.83
C TYR A 110 -5.75 -1.12 11.72
N GLU A 111 -4.96 -0.06 11.94
CA GLU A 111 -5.40 1.09 12.73
C GLU A 111 -6.61 1.80 12.11
N GLN A 112 -6.64 1.96 10.79
CA GLN A 112 -7.80 2.54 10.11
C GLN A 112 -9.04 1.63 10.20
N THR A 113 -8.85 0.31 10.21
CA THR A 113 -9.94 -0.66 10.43
C THR A 113 -10.52 -0.54 11.84
N LYS A 114 -9.69 -0.35 12.86
CA LYS A 114 -10.14 -0.06 14.24
C LYS A 114 -11.00 1.20 14.30
N LEU A 115 -10.68 2.21 13.49
CA LEU A 115 -11.46 3.45 13.33
C LEU A 115 -12.72 3.27 12.48
N LYS A 116 -13.09 2.03 12.10
CA LYS A 116 -14.28 1.68 11.32
C LYS A 116 -14.31 2.26 9.90
N LYS A 117 -13.17 2.62 9.35
CA LYS A 117 -13.09 3.04 7.95
C LYS A 117 -13.36 1.87 7.01
N THR A 118 -13.97 2.19 5.89
CA THR A 118 -14.22 1.23 4.80
C THR A 118 -12.91 0.88 4.07
N PRO A 119 -12.83 -0.29 3.40
CA PRO A 119 -11.66 -0.63 2.58
C PRO A 119 -11.31 0.46 1.53
N ALA A 120 -12.30 1.10 0.93
CA ALA A 120 -12.08 2.18 -0.03
C ALA A 120 -11.39 3.41 0.59
N GLU A 121 -11.80 3.81 1.82
CA GLU A 121 -11.18 4.92 2.56
C GLU A 121 -9.75 4.56 2.99
N ILE A 122 -9.52 3.33 3.44
CA ILE A 122 -8.19 2.82 3.84
C ILE A 122 -7.27 2.84 2.61
N ARG A 123 -7.75 2.32 1.47
CA ARG A 123 -7.02 2.32 0.20
C ARG A 123 -6.66 3.73 -0.25
N ALA A 124 -7.58 4.69 -0.14
CA ALA A 124 -7.30 6.08 -0.47
C ALA A 124 -6.16 6.66 0.39
N GLY A 125 -6.08 6.33 1.68
CA GLY A 125 -4.98 6.72 2.56
C GLY A 125 -3.66 6.04 2.19
N ILE A 126 -3.68 4.76 1.82
CA ILE A 126 -2.48 4.05 1.33
C ILE A 126 -1.97 4.72 0.05
N ILE A 127 -2.84 5.03 -0.91
CA ILE A 127 -2.48 5.72 -2.15
C ILE A 127 -1.86 7.10 -1.87
N LYS A 128 -2.36 7.83 -0.89
CA LYS A 128 -1.77 9.10 -0.43
C LYS A 128 -0.43 8.95 0.31
N GLY A 129 -0.05 7.72 0.65
CA GLY A 129 1.19 7.45 1.37
C GLY A 129 1.13 7.74 2.88
N GLU A 130 -0.06 7.77 3.49
CA GLU A 130 -0.23 8.02 4.93
C GLU A 130 0.48 6.97 5.80
N TRP A 131 0.66 5.74 5.30
CA TRP A 131 1.43 4.67 5.94
C TRP A 131 2.92 4.99 6.13
N LYS A 132 3.49 5.93 5.38
CA LYS A 132 4.93 6.26 5.43
C LYS A 132 5.37 6.76 6.81
N SER A 133 4.46 7.39 7.55
CA SER A 133 4.70 7.90 8.91
C SER A 133 4.70 6.82 10.00
N VAL A 134 4.32 5.57 9.68
CA VAL A 134 4.32 4.47 10.67
C VAL A 134 5.75 4.15 11.09
N ASP A 135 6.00 4.22 12.41
CA ASP A 135 7.21 3.72 13.04
C ASP A 135 6.98 2.28 13.51
N LEU A 136 7.72 1.32 12.94
CA LEU A 136 7.50 -0.10 13.16
C LEU A 136 7.78 -0.52 14.61
N GLU A 137 8.82 0.05 15.22
CA GLU A 137 9.20 -0.30 16.60
C GLU A 137 8.14 0.14 17.61
N SER A 138 7.59 1.34 17.41
CA SER A 138 6.53 1.88 18.27
C SER A 138 5.21 1.17 18.01
N ALA A 139 4.86 0.95 16.73
CA ALA A 139 3.61 0.31 16.33
C ALA A 139 3.51 -1.15 16.80
N ALA A 140 4.63 -1.86 16.90
CA ALA A 140 4.65 -3.24 17.41
C ALA A 140 4.29 -3.35 18.91
N LYS A 141 4.41 -2.27 19.66
CA LYS A 141 4.14 -2.21 21.12
C LYS A 141 2.70 -1.83 21.46
N THR A 142 1.95 -1.34 20.47
CA THR A 142 0.53 -0.97 20.66
C THR A 142 -0.38 -2.15 20.40
N ASP A 143 -1.39 -2.36 21.28
CA ASP A 143 -2.42 -3.41 21.18
C ASP A 143 -3.54 -3.02 20.18
#